data_c88fbe935267eadfcfb2b2c4f63b6b46
#
_entry.id   c88fbe935267eadfcfb2b2c4f63b6b46
#
_cell.length_a   1.000
_cell.length_b   1.000
_cell.length_c   1.000
_cell.angle_alpha   90.00
_cell.angle_beta   90.00
_cell.angle_gamma   90.00
#
_symmetry.space_group_name_H-M   'P 1'
#
loop_
_entity.id
_entity.type
_entity.pdbx_description
1 polymer ?
#
loop_
_entity_poly.entity_id
_entity_poly.type
_entity_poly.pdbx_seq_one_letter_code
_entity_poly.pdbx_strand_id
1 'polypeptide(L)' 'MYRVVLIDDEAVILEGLKRVVKWENYDCQVVGTAFDAKSGNDLIRQEKPDILFTDIRMPGQSGLTMLAG' A
#
# COMPACT_ATOMS: atom_id res chain seq x y z
N MET A 1 -6.72 6.47 14.26
CA MET A 1 -6.71 5.36 13.28
C MET A 1 -5.51 5.48 12.36
N TYR A 2 -4.75 4.43 12.20
CA TYR A 2 -3.57 4.46 11.34
C TYR A 2 -3.98 4.45 9.89
N ARG A 3 -3.30 5.27 9.08
CA ARG A 3 -3.60 5.41 7.66
C ARG A 3 -2.71 4.46 6.89
N VAL A 4 -3.33 3.62 6.05
CA VAL A 4 -2.65 2.53 5.34
C VAL A 4 -2.74 2.74 3.84
N VAL A 5 -1.62 2.54 3.14
CA VAL A 5 -1.59 2.51 1.67
C VAL A 5 -1.16 1.11 1.25
N LEU A 6 -1.86 0.57 0.25
CA LEU A 6 -1.57 -0.74 -0.31
C LEU A 6 -1.04 -0.57 -1.73
N ILE A 7 0.06 -1.22 -2.05
CA ILE A 7 0.66 -1.16 -3.37
C ILE A 7 0.93 -2.58 -3.87
N ASP A 8 0.36 -2.93 -5.02
CA ASP A 8 0.57 -4.24 -5.64
C ASP A 8 0.24 -4.10 -7.12
N ASP A 9 1.02 -4.75 -7.98
CA ASP A 9 0.77 -4.71 -9.42
C ASP A 9 -0.40 -5.61 -9.84
N GLU A 10 -0.93 -6.41 -8.93
CA GLU A 10 -2.09 -7.26 -9.21
C GLU A 10 -3.33 -6.71 -8.49
N ALA A 11 -4.28 -6.22 -9.28
CA ALA A 11 -5.51 -5.64 -8.74
C ALA A 11 -6.29 -6.63 -7.88
N VAL A 12 -6.30 -7.90 -8.26
CA VAL A 12 -7.01 -8.95 -7.53
C VAL A 12 -6.50 -9.06 -6.09
N ILE A 13 -5.18 -8.98 -5.93
CA ILE A 13 -4.57 -9.07 -4.60
C ILE A 13 -4.95 -7.85 -3.76
N LEU A 14 -4.92 -6.66 -4.34
CA LEU A 14 -5.32 -5.45 -3.63
C LEU A 14 -6.75 -5.52 -3.16
N GLU A 15 -7.64 -5.96 -4.03
CA GLU A 15 -9.05 -6.10 -3.66
C GLU A 15 -9.25 -7.14 -2.55
N GLY A 16 -8.50 -8.24 -2.63
CA GLY A 16 -8.53 -9.25 -1.59
C GLY A 16 -8.08 -8.73 -0.25
N LEU A 17 -6.98 -7.99 -0.22
CA LEU A 17 -6.46 -7.41 1.02
C LEU A 17 -7.45 -6.43 1.63
N LYS A 18 -8.09 -5.62 0.81
CA LYS A 18 -9.08 -4.65 1.31
C LYS A 18 -10.29 -5.33 1.93
N ARG A 19 -10.68 -6.47 1.38
CA ARG A 19 -11.88 -7.20 1.84
C ARG A 19 -11.62 -8.11 3.01
N VAL A 20 -10.53 -8.88 2.95
CA VAL A 20 -10.27 -9.96 3.90
C VAL A 20 -9.79 -9.42 5.23
N VAL A 21 -8.95 -8.42 5.21
CA VAL A 21 -8.43 -7.84 6.45
C VAL A 21 -9.44 -6.87 7.03
N LYS A 22 -9.80 -7.09 8.28
CA LYS A 22 -10.70 -6.17 8.99
C LYS A 22 -9.84 -5.07 9.61
N TRP A 23 -9.54 -4.09 8.79
CA TRP A 23 -8.62 -3.01 9.15
C TRP A 23 -9.05 -2.26 10.41
N GLU A 24 -10.34 -2.07 10.57
CA GLU A 24 -10.85 -1.37 11.74
C GLU A 24 -10.58 -2.10 13.06
N ASN A 25 -10.42 -3.43 13.01
CA ASN A 25 -10.08 -4.20 14.21
C ASN A 25 -8.65 -3.94 14.67
N TYR A 26 -7.82 -3.40 13.78
CA TYR A 26 -6.43 -3.07 14.08
C TYR A 26 -6.22 -1.56 14.19
N ASP A 27 -7.31 -0.82 14.29
CA ASP A 27 -7.28 0.64 14.33
C ASP A 27 -6.61 1.22 13.08
N CYS A 28 -6.90 0.63 11.92
CA CYS A 28 -6.33 1.00 10.64
C CYS A 28 -7.41 1.37 9.63
N GLN A 29 -7.04 2.20 8.67
CA GLN A 29 -7.92 2.63 7.60
C GLN A 29 -7.12 2.66 6.30
N VAL A 30 -7.60 1.98 5.26
CA VAL A 30 -6.97 2.03 3.94
C VAL A 30 -7.36 3.34 3.27
N VAL A 31 -6.38 4.21 3.07
CA VAL A 31 -6.62 5.53 2.50
C VAL A 31 -6.32 5.58 1.00
N GLY A 32 -5.67 4.56 0.46
CA GLY A 32 -5.41 4.50 -0.97
C GLY A 32 -4.73 3.23 -1.39
N THR A 33 -4.81 2.95 -2.70
CA THR A 33 -4.15 1.81 -3.31
C THR A 33 -3.49 2.25 -4.61
N ALA A 34 -2.41 1.56 -4.99
CA ALA A 34 -1.70 1.85 -6.21
C ALA A 34 -1.21 0.55 -6.85
N PHE A 35 -0.96 0.58 -8.17
CA PHE A 35 -0.58 -0.61 -8.91
C PHE A 35 0.89 -0.62 -9.34
N ASP A 36 1.62 0.46 -9.11
CA ASP A 36 3.03 0.53 -9.47
C ASP A 36 3.76 1.49 -8.52
N ALA A 37 5.09 1.53 -8.65
CA ALA A 37 5.92 2.31 -7.75
C ALA A 37 5.68 3.81 -7.91
N LYS A 38 5.47 4.28 -9.13
CA LYS A 38 5.26 5.70 -9.38
C LYS A 38 3.97 6.19 -8.74
N SER A 39 2.87 5.50 -9.00
CA SER A 39 1.57 5.83 -8.41
C SER A 39 1.63 5.69 -6.89
N GLY A 40 2.34 4.67 -6.41
CA GLY A 40 2.51 4.46 -4.98
C GLY A 40 3.24 5.61 -4.32
N ASN A 41 4.32 6.08 -4.93
CA ASN A 41 5.08 7.21 -4.39
C ASN A 41 4.25 8.49 -4.36
N ASP A 42 3.47 8.72 -5.41
CA ASP A 42 2.59 9.89 -5.46
C ASP A 42 1.55 9.81 -4.34
N LEU A 43 0.99 8.63 -4.13
CA LEU A 43 -0.01 8.42 -3.12
C LEU A 43 0.58 8.60 -1.72
N ILE A 44 1.80 8.12 -1.49
CA ILE A 44 2.48 8.29 -0.21
C ILE A 44 2.68 9.77 0.10
N ARG A 45 3.09 10.55 -0.89
CA ARG A 45 3.27 11.99 -0.69
C ARG A 45 1.96 12.69 -0.41
N GLN A 46 0.90 12.28 -1.09
CA GLN A 46 -0.40 12.91 -0.97
C GLN A 46 -1.10 12.54 0.34
N GLU A 47 -1.09 11.26 0.70
CA GLU A 47 -1.84 10.76 1.84
C GLU A 47 -1.03 10.68 3.12
N LYS A 48 0.28 10.65 3.02
CA LYS A 48 1.20 10.55 4.17
C LYS A 48 0.79 9.42 5.12
N PRO A 49 0.79 8.17 4.63
CA PRO A 49 0.31 7.05 5.44
C PRO A 49 1.25 6.73 6.60
N ASP A 50 0.70 6.10 7.63
CA ASP A 50 1.48 5.58 8.75
C ASP A 50 2.05 4.21 8.43
N ILE A 51 1.35 3.44 7.60
CA ILE A 51 1.71 2.07 7.27
C ILE A 51 1.66 1.88 5.76
N LEU A 52 2.66 1.20 5.24
CA LEU A 52 2.75 0.90 3.81
C LEU A 52 2.89 -0.60 3.61
N PHE A 53 1.94 -1.20 2.88
CA PHE A 53 2.04 -2.58 2.42
C PHE A 53 2.37 -2.57 0.94
N THR A 54 3.45 -3.22 0.55
CA THR A 54 3.86 -3.22 -0.84
C THR A 54 4.37 -4.60 -1.25
N ASP A 55 4.07 -5.00 -2.50
CA ASP A 55 4.60 -6.21 -3.09
C ASP A 55 6.04 -5.92 -3.53
N ILE A 56 6.96 -6.76 -3.08
CA ILE A 56 8.38 -6.59 -3.35
C ILE A 56 8.77 -6.94 -4.79
N ARG A 57 7.85 -7.49 -5.58
CA ARG A 57 8.12 -7.91 -6.96
C ARG A 57 7.81 -6.83 -7.98
N MET A 58 7.58 -5.62 -7.56
CA MET A 58 7.31 -4.52 -8.48
C MET A 58 8.53 -4.25 -9.35
N PRO A 59 8.32 -4.08 -10.67
CA PRO A 59 9.43 -3.86 -11.59
C PRO A 59 10.28 -2.65 -11.22
N GLY A 60 11.60 -2.85 -11.22
CA GLY A 60 12.52 -1.76 -10.99
C GLY A 60 12.71 -1.36 -9.55
N GLN A 61 11.96 -1.94 -8.63
CA GLN A 61 12.09 -1.61 -7.21
C GLN A 61 11.72 -2.79 -6.34
N SER A 62 12.40 -2.91 -5.21
CA SER A 62 12.00 -3.86 -4.18
C SER A 62 11.10 -3.15 -3.17
N GLY A 63 10.31 -3.92 -2.45
CA GLY A 63 9.51 -3.38 -1.36
C GLY A 63 10.35 -2.73 -0.28
N LEU A 64 11.53 -3.30 -0.02
CA LEU A 64 12.46 -2.74 0.96
C LEU A 64 12.95 -1.36 0.54
N THR A 65 13.22 -1.17 -0.75
CA THR A 65 13.64 0.12 -1.27
C THR A 65 12.56 1.17 -1.04
N MET A 66 11.32 0.84 -1.30
CA MET A 66 10.22 1.76 -1.08
C MET A 66 10.03 2.09 0.40
N LEU A 67 10.17 1.10 1.26
CA LEU A 67 10.00 1.31 2.70
C LEU A 67 11.15 2.13 3.27
N ALA A 68 12.34 1.98 2.71
CA ALA A 68 13.52 2.72 3.17
C ALA A 68 13.56 4.14 2.60
N GLY A 69 12.92 4.35 1.48
CA GLY A 69 12.90 5.67 0.82
C GLY A 69 11.82 6.57 1.38
#